data_00eb4f59782f84b6723aaeb57318aea4
#
_entry.id   00eb4f59782f84b6723aaeb57318aea4
#
_cell.length_a   1.000
_cell.length_b   1.000
_cell.length_c   1.000
_cell.angle_alpha   90.00
_cell.angle_beta   90.00
_cell.angle_gamma   90.00
#
_symmetry.space_group_name_H-M   'P 1'
#
loop_
_entity.id
_entity.type
_entity.pdbx_description
1 polymer ?
#
loop_
_entity_poly.entity_id
_entity_poly.type
_entity_poly.pdbx_seq_one_letter_code
_entity_poly.pdbx_strand_id
1 'polypeptide(L)'
;MKKITKLVCVVMALVILVCSTNGATASAAKRIYFAGEYRCKLGPGEYYVLQLNQYSSPDGKDVGSYSISYLYTATGKHPWGDGSVKKTSQKNVYRLGKMKMKVFKKKVVIKNSDAAGVYKLKKRYYS
;
A
#
# COMPACT_ATOMS: atom_id res chain seq x y z
N MET A 1 39.98 0.35 9.29
CA MET A 1 38.73 1.11 9.48
C MET A 1 37.62 0.57 8.59
N LYS A 2 37.77 0.64 7.27
CA LYS A 2 36.74 0.18 6.35
C LYS A 2 36.41 -1.31 6.49
N LYS A 3 37.42 -2.14 6.73
CA LYS A 3 37.22 -3.58 6.91
C LYS A 3 36.42 -3.89 8.15
N ILE A 4 36.67 -3.17 9.22
CA ILE A 4 35.96 -3.37 10.49
C ILE A 4 34.50 -2.96 10.31
N THR A 5 34.25 -1.86 9.61
CA THR A 5 32.89 -1.40 9.34
C THR A 5 32.12 -2.42 8.51
N LYS A 6 32.74 -3.00 7.49
CA LYS A 6 32.12 -4.03 6.68
C LYS A 6 31.81 -5.28 7.50
N LEU A 7 32.73 -5.69 8.37
CA LEU A 7 32.54 -6.83 9.23
C LEU A 7 31.35 -6.60 10.17
N VAL A 8 31.28 -5.44 10.77
CA VAL A 8 30.15 -5.08 11.65
C VAL A 8 28.83 -5.13 10.88
N CYS A 9 28.81 -4.59 9.66
CA CYS A 9 27.61 -4.65 8.84
C CYS A 9 27.20 -6.08 8.52
N VAL A 10 28.14 -6.94 8.22
CA VAL A 10 27.86 -8.35 7.95
C VAL A 10 27.28 -9.04 9.18
N VAL A 11 27.89 -8.81 10.34
CA VAL A 11 27.40 -9.39 11.59
C VAL A 11 25.99 -8.88 11.90
N MET A 12 25.74 -7.61 11.73
CA MET A 12 24.42 -7.03 11.93
C MET A 12 23.40 -7.63 10.96
N ALA A 13 23.78 -7.81 9.71
CA ALA A 13 22.91 -8.43 8.72
C ALA A 13 22.55 -9.87 9.11
N LEU A 14 23.50 -10.63 9.61
CA LEU A 14 23.25 -11.99 10.06
C LEU A 14 22.32 -12.03 11.26
N VAL A 15 22.52 -11.15 12.22
CA VAL A 15 21.63 -11.06 13.38
C VAL A 15 20.21 -10.71 12.95
N ILE A 16 20.07 -9.75 12.07
CA ILE A 16 18.77 -9.37 11.52
C ILE A 16 18.13 -10.54 10.79
N LEU A 17 18.90 -11.28 10.04
CA LEU A 17 18.39 -12.44 9.31
C LEU A 17 17.85 -13.52 10.25
N VAL A 18 18.57 -13.83 11.32
CA VAL A 18 18.12 -14.79 12.33
C VAL A 18 16.84 -14.31 12.99
N CYS A 19 16.80 -13.06 13.41
CA CYS A 19 15.60 -12.47 13.99
C CYS A 19 14.45 -12.46 13.01
N SER A 20 14.73 -12.20 11.73
CA SER A 20 13.72 -12.21 10.68
C SER A 20 13.11 -13.58 10.48
N THR A 21 13.88 -14.65 10.64
CA THR A 21 13.36 -15.99 10.51
C THR A 21 12.26 -16.26 11.53
N ASN A 22 12.47 -15.87 12.76
CA ASN A 22 11.47 -16.02 13.81
C ASN A 22 10.37 -14.98 13.68
N GLY A 23 10.73 -13.74 13.38
CA GLY A 23 9.78 -12.66 13.20
C GLY A 23 8.99 -12.75 11.91
N ALA A 24 9.54 -13.39 10.88
CA ALA A 24 8.87 -13.49 9.59
C ALA A 24 7.55 -14.25 9.69
N THR A 25 7.48 -15.30 10.48
CA THR A 25 6.25 -16.06 10.68
C THR A 25 5.18 -15.19 11.34
N ALA A 26 5.54 -14.50 12.40
CA ALA A 26 4.63 -13.60 13.09
C ALA A 26 4.28 -12.38 12.23
N SER A 27 5.27 -11.84 11.51
CA SER A 27 5.05 -10.68 10.65
C SER A 27 4.19 -11.01 9.44
N ALA A 28 4.32 -12.22 8.87
CA ALA A 28 3.52 -12.63 7.73
C ALA A 28 2.04 -12.66 8.08
N ALA A 29 1.70 -12.95 9.35
CA ALA A 29 0.35 -12.94 9.84
C ALA A 29 -0.19 -11.52 10.07
N LYS A 30 0.71 -10.52 10.15
CA LYS A 30 0.34 -9.15 10.48
C LYS A 30 0.45 -8.21 9.27
N ARG A 31 -0.30 -8.51 8.26
CA ARG A 31 -0.40 -7.57 7.15
C ARG A 31 -1.18 -6.34 7.57
N ILE A 32 -0.78 -5.20 7.03
CA ILE A 32 -1.48 -3.96 7.30
C ILE A 32 -2.85 -4.01 6.65
N TYR A 33 -3.88 -3.78 7.45
CA TYR A 33 -5.25 -3.67 6.95
C TYR A 33 -5.38 -2.37 6.16
N PHE A 34 -5.78 -2.47 4.91
CA PHE A 34 -5.76 -1.30 4.02
C PHE A 34 -7.15 -0.76 3.66
N ALA A 35 -8.23 -1.43 4.04
CA ALA A 35 -9.56 -0.94 3.67
C ALA A 35 -9.83 0.43 4.26
N GLY A 36 -10.25 1.37 3.43
CA GLY A 36 -10.49 2.73 3.85
C GLY A 36 -10.52 3.70 2.69
N GLU A 37 -10.75 4.95 3.01
CA GLU A 37 -10.67 6.05 2.07
C GLU A 37 -9.36 6.80 2.30
N TYR A 38 -8.64 7.04 1.22
CA TYR A 38 -7.37 7.74 1.23
C TYR A 38 -7.43 8.88 0.22
N ARG A 39 -6.74 9.97 0.50
CA ARG A 39 -6.74 11.14 -0.38
C ARG A 39 -5.33 11.61 -0.71
N CYS A 40 -5.13 11.93 -1.97
CA CYS A 40 -3.91 12.56 -2.47
C CYS A 40 -4.27 13.98 -2.92
N LYS A 41 -3.73 14.96 -2.23
CA LYS A 41 -3.99 16.36 -2.55
C LYS A 41 -3.20 16.77 -3.79
N LEU A 42 -3.89 17.28 -4.79
CA LEU A 42 -3.28 17.73 -6.05
C LEU A 42 -3.09 19.25 -6.07
N GLY A 43 -3.95 19.97 -5.39
CA GLY A 43 -3.95 21.42 -5.35
C GLY A 43 -5.09 21.92 -4.48
N PRO A 44 -5.34 23.22 -4.42
CA PRO A 44 -6.46 23.75 -3.63
C PRO A 44 -7.79 23.17 -4.10
N GLY A 45 -8.45 22.42 -3.21
CA GLY A 45 -9.74 21.81 -3.51
C GLY A 45 -9.71 20.67 -4.51
N GLU A 46 -8.51 20.14 -4.83
CA GLU A 46 -8.35 19.06 -5.79
C GLU A 46 -7.69 17.86 -5.14
N TYR A 47 -8.28 16.69 -5.33
CA TYR A 47 -7.80 15.45 -4.75
C TYR A 47 -8.02 14.28 -5.70
N TYR A 48 -7.12 13.28 -5.63
CA TYR A 48 -7.53 11.92 -5.96
C TYR A 48 -8.03 11.26 -4.69
N VAL A 49 -9.16 10.60 -4.78
CA VAL A 49 -9.77 9.86 -3.67
C VAL A 49 -9.68 8.38 -4.00
N LEU A 50 -8.96 7.65 -3.17
CA LEU A 50 -8.80 6.20 -3.29
C LEU A 50 -9.66 5.53 -2.25
N GLN A 51 -10.56 4.65 -2.68
CA GLN A 51 -11.35 3.81 -1.79
C GLN A 51 -10.89 2.38 -1.97
N LEU A 52 -10.52 1.75 -0.88
CA LEU A 52 -10.03 0.37 -0.86
C LEU A 52 -10.95 -0.48 -0.02
N ASN A 53 -11.40 -1.59 -0.59
CA ASN A 53 -12.07 -2.65 0.15
C ASN A 53 -11.14 -3.85 0.23
N GLN A 54 -11.26 -4.60 1.32
CA GLN A 54 -10.39 -5.75 1.55
C GLN A 54 -11.25 -7.00 1.74
N TYR A 55 -10.96 -8.02 0.94
CA TYR A 55 -11.65 -9.31 0.99
C TYR A 55 -10.77 -10.34 0.28
N SER A 56 -11.12 -11.60 0.39
CA SER A 56 -10.45 -12.67 -0.35
C SER A 56 -11.40 -13.25 -1.37
N SER A 57 -10.97 -13.31 -2.63
CA SER A 57 -11.70 -14.03 -3.66
C SER A 57 -11.58 -15.54 -3.42
N PRO A 58 -12.51 -16.36 -3.95
CA PRO A 58 -12.46 -17.82 -3.76
C PRO A 58 -11.15 -18.46 -4.23
N ASP A 59 -10.53 -17.92 -5.30
CA ASP A 59 -9.26 -18.43 -5.81
C ASP A 59 -8.05 -17.79 -5.11
N GLY A 60 -8.26 -16.85 -4.19
CA GLY A 60 -7.20 -16.18 -3.45
C GLY A 60 -6.40 -15.18 -4.25
N LYS A 61 -6.70 -14.95 -5.51
CA LYS A 61 -5.95 -14.02 -6.37
C LYS A 61 -6.25 -12.58 -6.03
N ASP A 62 -7.51 -12.25 -5.78
CA ASP A 62 -7.92 -10.91 -5.43
C ASP A 62 -8.03 -10.80 -3.91
N VAL A 63 -7.46 -9.73 -3.37
CA VAL A 63 -7.48 -9.47 -1.93
C VAL A 63 -8.28 -8.23 -1.59
N GLY A 64 -8.92 -7.64 -2.58
CA GLY A 64 -9.77 -6.48 -2.41
C GLY A 64 -10.13 -5.85 -3.73
N SER A 65 -10.73 -4.69 -3.64
CA SER A 65 -11.07 -3.86 -4.79
C SER A 65 -10.67 -2.42 -4.51
N TYR A 66 -10.45 -1.67 -5.58
CA TYR A 66 -10.12 -0.27 -5.48
C TYR A 66 -11.01 0.56 -6.39
N SER A 67 -11.19 1.81 -6.00
CA SER A 67 -11.85 2.83 -6.82
C SER A 67 -11.09 4.13 -6.62
N ILE A 68 -10.70 4.76 -7.71
CA ILE A 68 -10.07 6.08 -7.68
C ILE A 68 -11.01 7.07 -8.34
N SER A 69 -11.20 8.20 -7.68
CA SER A 69 -12.01 9.29 -8.21
C SER A 69 -11.20 10.58 -8.17
N TYR A 70 -11.48 11.46 -9.10
CA TYR A 70 -10.99 12.82 -9.07
C TYR A 70 -12.04 13.69 -8.38
N LEU A 71 -11.65 14.34 -7.30
CA LEU A 71 -12.53 15.22 -6.53
C LEU A 71 -12.06 16.66 -6.71
N TYR A 72 -12.92 17.47 -7.27
CA TYR A 72 -12.74 18.91 -7.32
C TYR A 72 -13.91 19.57 -6.61
N THR A 73 -13.64 20.35 -5.58
CA THR A 73 -14.71 20.89 -4.73
C THR A 73 -15.71 21.74 -5.49
N ALA A 74 -15.28 22.37 -6.59
CA ALA A 74 -16.19 23.19 -7.42
C ALA A 74 -17.15 22.36 -8.27
N THR A 75 -16.75 21.16 -8.69
CA THR A 75 -17.56 20.34 -9.63
C THR A 75 -17.95 18.98 -9.06
N GLY A 76 -17.41 18.61 -7.91
CA GLY A 76 -17.73 17.34 -7.29
C GLY A 76 -16.78 16.21 -7.68
N LYS A 77 -17.27 15.00 -7.53
CA LYS A 77 -16.47 13.77 -7.65
C LYS A 77 -16.69 13.14 -9.03
N HIS A 78 -15.60 12.81 -9.70
CA HIS A 78 -15.62 12.21 -11.03
C HIS A 78 -14.88 10.88 -11.01
N PRO A 79 -15.43 9.81 -11.58
CA PRO A 79 -14.73 8.53 -11.63
C PRO A 79 -13.43 8.62 -12.43
N TRP A 80 -12.37 7.98 -11.93
CA TRP A 80 -11.10 7.88 -12.65
C TRP A 80 -10.80 6.45 -13.07
N GLY A 81 -10.99 5.48 -12.16
CA GLY A 81 -10.78 4.08 -12.48
C GLY A 81 -11.08 3.19 -11.28
N ASP A 82 -11.28 1.92 -11.55
CA ASP A 82 -11.53 0.92 -10.52
C ASP A 82 -11.01 -0.45 -10.96
N GLY A 83 -11.03 -1.40 -10.06
CA GLY A 83 -10.60 -2.76 -10.34
C GLY A 83 -10.32 -3.55 -9.09
N SER A 84 -9.63 -4.67 -9.28
CA SER A 84 -9.28 -5.59 -8.20
C SER A 84 -7.90 -5.27 -7.64
N VAL A 85 -7.73 -5.56 -6.35
CA VAL A 85 -6.43 -5.49 -5.68
C VAL A 85 -5.84 -6.90 -5.67
N LYS A 86 -4.63 -7.03 -6.22
CA LYS A 86 -3.94 -8.32 -6.32
C LYS A 86 -2.68 -8.32 -5.47
N LYS A 87 -2.42 -9.46 -4.84
CA LYS A 87 -1.18 -9.66 -4.08
C LYS A 87 0.05 -9.67 -4.99
N THR A 88 1.18 -9.29 -4.42
CA THR A 88 2.49 -9.49 -5.02
C THR A 88 3.33 -10.37 -4.11
N SER A 89 4.54 -10.70 -4.54
CA SER A 89 5.48 -11.46 -3.71
C SER A 89 5.98 -10.66 -2.49
N GLN A 90 5.80 -9.36 -2.51
CA GLN A 90 6.23 -8.49 -1.42
C GLN A 90 5.06 -8.19 -0.49
N LYS A 91 5.33 -8.26 0.81
CA LYS A 91 4.35 -7.94 1.84
C LYS A 91 3.96 -6.47 1.78
N ASN A 92 2.66 -6.20 1.88
CA ASN A 92 2.08 -4.85 1.83
C ASN A 92 2.32 -4.12 0.50
N VAL A 93 2.68 -4.85 -0.54
CA VAL A 93 2.76 -4.33 -1.91
C VAL A 93 1.74 -5.07 -2.75
N TYR A 94 0.92 -4.31 -3.46
CA TYR A 94 -0.20 -4.84 -4.22
C TYR A 94 -0.21 -4.27 -5.62
N ARG A 95 -0.94 -4.93 -6.51
CA ARG A 95 -1.25 -4.42 -7.83
C ARG A 95 -2.66 -3.92 -7.92
N LEU A 96 -2.81 -2.73 -8.48
CA LEU A 96 -4.10 -2.14 -8.84
C LEU A 96 -4.10 -1.99 -10.36
N GLY A 97 -4.46 -3.05 -11.07
CA GLY A 97 -4.27 -3.07 -12.52
C GLY A 97 -2.79 -3.01 -12.89
N LYS A 98 -2.40 -1.98 -13.64
CA LYS A 98 -0.98 -1.72 -13.98
C LYS A 98 -0.26 -0.91 -12.91
N MET A 99 -0.99 -0.36 -11.97
CA MET A 99 -0.42 0.44 -10.89
C MET A 99 0.16 -0.45 -9.81
N LYS A 100 1.12 0.08 -9.08
CA LYS A 100 1.71 -0.56 -7.91
C LYS A 100 1.35 0.25 -6.66
N MET A 101 0.87 -0.44 -5.65
CA MET A 101 0.48 0.19 -4.39
C MET A 101 1.28 -0.40 -3.24
N LYS A 102 1.90 0.46 -2.45
CA LYS A 102 2.55 0.08 -1.20
C LYS A 102 1.74 0.60 -0.03
N VAL A 103 1.40 -0.28 0.91
CA VAL A 103 0.53 0.03 2.04
C VAL A 103 1.35 0.32 3.28
N PHE A 104 1.03 1.40 3.95
CA PHE A 104 1.53 1.79 5.27
C PHE A 104 0.35 1.91 6.23
N LYS A 105 0.62 2.14 7.50
CA LYS A 105 -0.46 2.20 8.52
C LYS A 105 -1.49 3.31 8.25
N LYS A 106 -1.03 4.48 7.83
CA LYS A 106 -1.90 5.65 7.66
C LYS A 106 -1.83 6.28 6.27
N LYS A 107 -1.22 5.59 5.33
CA LYS A 107 -1.12 6.07 3.97
C LYS A 107 -0.88 4.92 3.02
N VAL A 108 -1.11 5.15 1.74
CA VAL A 108 -0.68 4.27 0.67
C VAL A 108 0.05 5.10 -0.38
N VAL A 109 0.99 4.47 -1.06
CA VAL A 109 1.76 5.13 -2.13
C VAL A 109 1.46 4.37 -3.42
N ILE A 110 0.99 5.09 -4.43
CA ILE A 110 0.73 4.53 -5.75
C ILE A 110 1.82 4.99 -6.71
N LYS A 111 2.31 4.05 -7.52
CA LYS A 111 3.31 4.28 -8.55
C LYS A 111 2.84 3.76 -9.89
N ASN A 112 3.53 4.17 -10.95
CA ASN A 112 3.30 3.70 -12.33
C ASN A 112 1.93 4.08 -12.87
N SER A 113 1.51 5.33 -12.62
CA SER A 113 0.21 5.80 -13.06
C SER A 113 0.16 7.32 -13.03
N ASP A 114 -0.76 7.90 -13.78
CA ASP A 114 -1.08 9.32 -13.65
C ASP A 114 -1.66 9.64 -12.27
N ALA A 115 -2.23 8.64 -11.61
CA ALA A 115 -2.72 8.78 -10.25
C ALA A 115 -1.64 8.48 -9.20
N ALA A 116 -0.37 8.43 -9.61
CA ALA A 116 0.74 8.19 -8.67
C ALA A 116 0.84 9.29 -7.62
N GLY A 117 1.16 8.90 -6.41
CA GLY A 117 1.33 9.85 -5.31
C GLY A 117 1.15 9.19 -3.96
N VAL A 118 1.21 10.03 -2.93
CA VAL A 118 1.01 9.61 -1.55
C VAL A 118 -0.43 9.91 -1.15
N TYR A 119 -1.16 8.88 -0.79
CA TYR A 119 -2.56 8.97 -0.40
C TYR A 119 -2.65 8.79 1.11
N LYS A 120 -3.08 9.83 1.80
CA LYS A 120 -3.21 9.81 3.26
C LYS A 120 -4.55 9.25 3.67
N LEU A 121 -4.57 8.47 4.72
CA LEU A 121 -5.78 7.87 5.26
C LEU A 121 -6.74 8.96 5.76
N LYS A 122 -7.94 8.95 5.23
CA LYS A 122 -9.04 9.84 5.63
C LYS A 122 -10.02 9.13 6.55
N LYS A 123 -10.37 7.89 6.20
CA LYS A 123 -11.34 7.11 6.95
C LYS A 123 -11.01 5.63 6.82
N ARG A 124 -10.98 4.90 7.94
CA ARG A 124 -10.80 3.46 7.96
C ARG A 124 -12.16 2.77 7.82
N TYR A 125 -12.22 1.78 6.93
CA TYR A 125 -13.39 0.91 6.84
C TYR A 125 -13.17 -0.29 7.76
N TYR A 126 -14.20 -0.69 8.46
CA TYR A 126 -14.13 -1.87 9.32
C TYR A 126 -14.74 -3.06 8.60
N SER A 127 -14.15 -4.21 8.83
CA SER A 127 -14.66 -5.47 8.28
C SER A 127 -15.86 -5.95 9.06
#